data_2ef68bd40bc72b66adec85b6d1464171
#
_entry.id   2ef68bd40bc72b66adec85b6d1464171
#
_cell.length_a   1.000
_cell.length_b   1.000
_cell.length_c   1.000
_cell.angle_alpha   90.00
_cell.angle_beta   90.00
_cell.angle_gamma   90.00
#
_symmetry.space_group_name_H-M   'P 1'
#
loop_
_entity.id
_entity.type
_entity.pdbx_description
1 polymer ?
#
loop_
_entity_poly.entity_id
_entity_poly.type
_entity_poly.pdbx_seq_one_letter_code
_entity_poly.pdbx_strand_id
1 'polypeptide(L)'
;PTFPWDAWAAGAVKPKAWFLLGHYAGYEPMQQWLANPGTTLRTSAIWDYPELLAWVQVWFASAVGGWNEPLINAVWLGVLVAIGLGSYGNWRVLGVAPLWAMILAYGLLSLPLIDAHVALAGYADLWLAATFGLAVLSWLRWLRWKEHGQLLLAVALAFCMPFIKLEGAVWLLIASVLAGLTLLPRRWRWMTVGAIVLMLGASLLFGGLVLPVFGLGWVHMS
;
A
#
# COMPACT_ATOMS: atom_id res chain seq x y z
N PRO A 1 20.30 -13.06 -4.29
CA PRO A 1 19.14 -12.36 -3.76
C PRO A 1 18.50 -13.16 -2.66
N THR A 2 18.75 -12.76 -1.46
CA THR A 2 18.14 -13.33 -0.25
C THR A 2 16.92 -12.51 0.06
N PHE A 3 15.77 -13.11 -0.12
CA PHE A 3 14.54 -12.49 0.32
C PHE A 3 14.34 -12.80 1.80
N PRO A 4 13.96 -11.81 2.62
CA PRO A 4 13.41 -12.08 3.92
C PRO A 4 12.21 -13.01 3.80
N TRP A 5 11.95 -13.81 4.83
CA TRP A 5 10.91 -14.83 4.83
C TRP A 5 9.56 -14.32 4.30
N ASP A 6 9.10 -13.16 4.78
CA ASP A 6 7.80 -12.60 4.39
C ASP A 6 7.75 -12.20 2.91
N ALA A 7 8.83 -11.63 2.38
CA ALA A 7 8.90 -11.29 0.96
C ALA A 7 8.87 -12.54 0.08
N TRP A 8 9.52 -13.62 0.50
CA TRP A 8 9.49 -14.89 -0.22
C TRP A 8 8.12 -15.56 -0.11
N ALA A 9 7.59 -15.68 1.10
CA ALA A 9 6.32 -16.36 1.35
C ALA A 9 5.12 -15.59 0.78
N ALA A 10 5.15 -14.25 0.88
CA ALA A 10 4.08 -13.37 0.43
C ALA A 10 4.25 -12.92 -1.02
N GLY A 11 5.41 -12.38 -1.32
CA GLY A 11 5.61 -11.65 -2.55
C GLY A 11 6.04 -12.51 -3.75
N ALA A 12 6.69 -13.66 -3.54
CA ALA A 12 7.31 -14.40 -4.64
C ALA A 12 6.59 -15.71 -5.02
N VAL A 13 5.93 -16.39 -4.08
CA VAL A 13 5.35 -17.73 -4.33
C VAL A 13 4.21 -17.69 -5.32
N LYS A 14 3.21 -16.84 -5.11
CA LYS A 14 2.04 -16.73 -5.98
C LYS A 14 2.44 -16.33 -7.42
N PRO A 15 3.14 -15.21 -7.64
CA PRO A 15 3.44 -14.75 -9.00
C PRO A 15 4.36 -15.71 -9.74
N LYS A 16 5.34 -16.34 -9.05
CA LYS A 16 6.21 -17.34 -9.67
C LYS A 16 5.43 -18.57 -10.10
N ALA A 17 4.51 -19.05 -9.27
CA ALA A 17 3.66 -20.17 -9.62
C ALA A 17 2.78 -19.85 -10.83
N TRP A 18 2.11 -18.71 -10.86
CA TRP A 18 1.27 -18.30 -12.00
C TRP A 18 2.04 -18.11 -13.28
N PHE A 19 3.22 -17.50 -13.21
CA PHE A 19 4.09 -17.34 -14.37
C PHE A 19 4.52 -18.69 -14.95
N LEU A 20 4.97 -19.63 -14.11
CA LEU A 20 5.43 -20.95 -14.55
C LEU A 20 4.31 -21.85 -15.06
N LEU A 21 3.09 -21.70 -14.51
CA LEU A 21 1.92 -22.43 -14.96
C LEU A 21 1.32 -21.86 -16.25
N GLY A 22 1.57 -20.59 -16.55
CA GLY A 22 0.94 -19.87 -17.64
C GLY A 22 -0.54 -19.53 -17.40
N HIS A 23 -1.05 -19.74 -16.19
CA HIS A 23 -2.43 -19.41 -15.81
C HIS A 23 -2.54 -19.08 -14.31
N TYR A 24 -3.63 -18.42 -13.94
CA TYR A 24 -3.99 -18.16 -12.55
C TYR A 24 -4.29 -19.49 -11.82
N ALA A 25 -3.73 -19.64 -10.64
CA ALA A 25 -4.05 -20.70 -9.70
C ALA A 25 -4.52 -20.09 -8.39
N GLY A 26 -5.72 -20.46 -7.93
CA GLY A 26 -6.25 -20.02 -6.65
C GLY A 26 -5.48 -20.62 -5.47
N TYR A 27 -5.58 -19.98 -4.31
CA TYR A 27 -4.98 -20.43 -3.07
C TYR A 27 -6.04 -20.56 -1.98
N GLU A 28 -5.84 -21.53 -1.08
CA GLU A 28 -6.71 -21.81 0.05
C GLU A 28 -5.91 -22.05 1.34
N PRO A 29 -6.56 -21.97 2.53
CA PRO A 29 -5.90 -22.29 3.80
C PRO A 29 -5.31 -23.69 3.78
N MET A 30 -4.13 -23.85 4.41
CA MET A 30 -3.43 -25.13 4.47
C MET A 30 -4.30 -26.26 5.03
N GLN A 31 -5.13 -25.99 6.03
CA GLN A 31 -6.03 -27.00 6.63
C GLN A 31 -7.06 -27.54 5.64
N GLN A 32 -7.64 -26.65 4.80
CA GLN A 32 -8.60 -27.04 3.77
C GLN A 32 -7.90 -27.82 2.64
N TRP A 33 -6.73 -27.36 2.24
CA TRP A 33 -5.89 -28.02 1.26
C TRP A 33 -5.52 -29.45 1.66
N LEU A 34 -5.10 -29.66 2.91
CA LEU A 34 -4.80 -31.00 3.43
C LEU A 34 -6.04 -31.91 3.55
N ALA A 35 -7.21 -31.33 3.81
CA ALA A 35 -8.46 -32.07 3.92
C ALA A 35 -9.03 -32.49 2.57
N ASN A 36 -8.58 -31.90 1.46
CA ASN A 36 -9.07 -32.17 0.11
C ASN A 36 -7.94 -32.56 -0.87
N PRO A 37 -7.46 -33.79 -0.85
CA PRO A 37 -6.34 -34.23 -1.71
C PRO A 37 -6.59 -34.11 -3.21
N GLY A 38 -7.86 -33.94 -3.63
CA GLY A 38 -8.26 -33.77 -5.04
C GLY A 38 -8.35 -32.32 -5.48
N THR A 39 -8.05 -31.34 -4.64
CA THR A 39 -8.13 -29.93 -4.99
C THR A 39 -7.10 -29.54 -6.04
N THR A 40 -7.50 -28.68 -6.97
CA THR A 40 -6.60 -28.03 -7.93
C THR A 40 -6.01 -26.72 -7.36
N LEU A 41 -6.50 -26.28 -6.21
CA LEU A 41 -6.02 -25.11 -5.51
C LEU A 41 -4.65 -25.37 -4.88
N ARG A 42 -3.94 -24.30 -4.58
CA ARG A 42 -2.63 -24.32 -3.92
C ARG A 42 -2.76 -23.75 -2.52
N THR A 43 -1.72 -23.88 -1.73
CA THR A 43 -1.68 -23.26 -0.41
C THR A 43 -0.39 -22.48 -0.20
N SER A 44 -0.47 -21.45 0.63
CA SER A 44 0.66 -20.69 1.13
C SER A 44 0.31 -20.13 2.51
N ALA A 45 1.32 -19.73 3.28
CA ALA A 45 1.13 -19.15 4.60
C ALA A 45 0.25 -17.89 4.60
N ILE A 46 0.21 -17.19 3.47
CA ILE A 46 -0.54 -15.95 3.25
C ILE A 46 -1.42 -16.07 2.01
N TRP A 47 -2.19 -17.14 1.98
CA TRP A 47 -3.10 -17.48 0.89
C TRP A 47 -4.11 -16.36 0.59
N ASP A 48 -4.53 -15.59 1.60
CA ASP A 48 -5.54 -14.53 1.58
C ASP A 48 -4.99 -13.13 1.27
N TYR A 49 -3.67 -12.96 1.12
CA TYR A 49 -3.09 -11.66 0.81
C TYR A 49 -3.51 -11.15 -0.58
N PRO A 50 -3.77 -9.82 -0.69
CA PRO A 50 -4.12 -9.19 -1.95
C PRO A 50 -3.10 -9.44 -3.06
N GLU A 51 -3.58 -9.50 -4.29
CA GLU A 51 -2.81 -10.05 -5.40
C GLU A 51 -2.22 -9.01 -6.35
N LEU A 52 -2.46 -7.71 -6.12
CA LEU A 52 -2.01 -6.67 -7.05
C LEU A 52 -0.50 -6.74 -7.33
N LEU A 53 0.31 -6.89 -6.28
CA LEU A 53 1.77 -6.96 -6.45
C LEU A 53 2.20 -8.25 -7.15
N ALA A 54 1.51 -9.36 -6.90
CA ALA A 54 1.75 -10.61 -7.62
C ALA A 54 1.48 -10.45 -9.12
N TRP A 55 0.40 -9.77 -9.49
CA TRP A 55 0.08 -9.47 -10.90
C TRP A 55 1.10 -8.52 -11.53
N VAL A 56 1.58 -7.50 -10.80
CA VAL A 56 2.65 -6.62 -11.29
C VAL A 56 3.92 -7.42 -11.59
N GLN A 57 4.30 -8.36 -10.72
CA GLN A 57 5.46 -9.21 -10.93
C GLN A 57 5.30 -10.17 -12.12
N VAL A 58 4.12 -10.79 -12.27
CA VAL A 58 3.81 -11.65 -13.43
C VAL A 58 3.87 -10.86 -14.73
N TRP A 59 3.27 -9.66 -14.74
CA TRP A 59 3.32 -8.78 -15.90
C TRP A 59 4.76 -8.41 -16.27
N PHE A 60 5.58 -8.07 -15.27
CA PHE A 60 6.98 -7.72 -15.50
C PHE A 60 7.82 -8.91 -15.98
N ALA A 61 7.61 -10.11 -15.40
CA ALA A 61 8.23 -11.34 -15.84
C ALA A 61 7.86 -11.68 -17.30
N SER A 62 6.61 -11.47 -17.67
CA SER A 62 6.13 -11.66 -19.03
C SER A 62 6.76 -10.67 -20.02
N ALA A 63 6.91 -9.40 -19.61
CA ALA A 63 7.55 -8.37 -20.43
C ALA A 63 9.05 -8.66 -20.65
N VAL A 64 9.72 -9.22 -19.65
CA VAL A 64 11.14 -9.62 -19.73
C VAL A 64 11.33 -10.94 -20.49
N GLY A 65 10.25 -11.72 -20.68
CA GLY A 65 10.28 -13.02 -21.35
C GLY A 65 10.80 -14.17 -20.50
N GLY A 66 10.85 -14.02 -19.17
CA GLY A 66 11.31 -15.07 -18.26
C GLY A 66 11.25 -14.64 -16.79
N TRP A 67 11.28 -15.64 -15.91
CA TRP A 67 11.35 -15.37 -14.47
C TRP A 67 12.78 -15.01 -14.05
N ASN A 68 13.06 -13.74 -14.00
CA ASN A 68 14.37 -13.19 -13.54
C ASN A 68 14.14 -12.34 -12.30
N GLU A 69 14.40 -12.88 -11.12
CA GLU A 69 14.12 -12.24 -9.84
C GLU A 69 14.72 -10.84 -9.69
N PRO A 70 16.01 -10.60 -10.01
CA PRO A 70 16.59 -9.27 -9.98
C PRO A 70 15.87 -8.25 -10.85
N LEU A 71 15.46 -8.61 -12.06
CA LEU A 71 14.75 -7.71 -12.97
C LEU A 71 13.31 -7.48 -12.51
N ILE A 72 12.60 -8.52 -12.09
CA ILE A 72 11.24 -8.43 -11.58
C ILE A 72 11.19 -7.51 -10.34
N ASN A 73 12.18 -7.60 -9.48
CA ASN A 73 12.29 -6.77 -8.29
C ASN A 73 12.72 -5.32 -8.57
N ALA A 74 13.17 -5.00 -9.80
CA ALA A 74 13.46 -3.62 -10.19
C ALA A 74 12.22 -2.70 -10.11
N VAL A 75 10.99 -3.24 -10.07
CA VAL A 75 9.78 -2.44 -9.86
C VAL A 75 9.78 -1.71 -8.51
N TRP A 76 10.48 -2.21 -7.49
CA TRP A 76 10.66 -1.51 -6.21
C TRP A 76 11.53 -0.25 -6.35
N LEU A 77 12.56 -0.28 -7.21
CA LEU A 77 13.28 0.93 -7.62
C LEU A 77 12.37 1.92 -8.33
N GLY A 78 11.44 1.42 -9.16
CA GLY A 78 10.43 2.26 -9.80
C GLY A 78 9.56 3.01 -8.78
N VAL A 79 9.16 2.34 -7.69
CA VAL A 79 8.43 2.98 -6.58
C VAL A 79 9.27 4.03 -5.87
N LEU A 80 10.56 3.75 -5.60
CA LEU A 80 11.49 4.73 -5.02
C LEU A 80 11.57 5.99 -5.89
N VAL A 81 11.74 5.80 -7.20
CA VAL A 81 11.78 6.91 -8.16
C VAL A 81 10.46 7.69 -8.16
N ALA A 82 9.31 7.00 -8.10
CA ALA A 82 7.99 7.64 -8.03
C ALA A 82 7.83 8.47 -6.75
N ILE A 83 8.29 7.97 -5.58
CA ILE A 83 8.32 8.73 -4.33
C ILE A 83 9.18 9.99 -4.48
N GLY A 84 10.39 9.83 -5.02
CA GLY A 84 11.32 10.95 -5.19
C GLY A 84 10.80 12.03 -6.13
N LEU A 85 10.38 11.65 -7.33
CA LEU A 85 9.86 12.57 -8.33
C LEU A 85 8.53 13.21 -7.89
N GLY A 86 7.63 12.40 -7.30
CA GLY A 86 6.35 12.88 -6.79
C GLY A 86 6.53 13.90 -5.66
N SER A 87 7.40 13.62 -4.70
CA SER A 87 7.71 14.53 -3.60
C SER A 87 8.41 15.80 -4.11
N TYR A 88 9.45 15.65 -4.92
CA TYR A 88 10.16 16.78 -5.52
C TYR A 88 9.20 17.67 -6.30
N GLY A 89 8.39 17.10 -7.20
CA GLY A 89 7.43 17.85 -8.00
C GLY A 89 6.43 18.63 -7.14
N ASN A 90 5.90 18.03 -6.08
CA ASN A 90 4.98 18.71 -5.17
C ASN A 90 5.66 19.86 -4.42
N TRP A 91 6.88 19.71 -3.92
CA TRP A 91 7.62 20.80 -3.27
C TRP A 91 7.92 21.94 -4.25
N ARG A 92 8.23 21.62 -5.52
CA ARG A 92 8.43 22.66 -6.55
C ARG A 92 7.15 23.45 -6.80
N VAL A 93 6.00 22.79 -6.88
CA VAL A 93 4.70 23.45 -7.04
C VAL A 93 4.34 24.32 -5.82
N LEU A 94 4.77 23.91 -4.62
CA LEU A 94 4.62 24.71 -3.39
C LEU A 94 5.56 25.93 -3.34
N GLY A 95 6.43 26.12 -4.32
CA GLY A 95 7.34 27.26 -4.41
C GLY A 95 8.69 27.02 -3.71
N VAL A 96 8.99 25.80 -3.28
CA VAL A 96 10.30 25.46 -2.69
C VAL A 96 11.36 25.57 -3.80
N ALA A 97 12.47 26.28 -3.52
CA ALA A 97 13.57 26.43 -4.46
C ALA A 97 14.14 25.05 -4.89
N PRO A 98 14.63 24.91 -6.15
CA PRO A 98 15.05 23.60 -6.67
C PRO A 98 16.04 22.86 -5.79
N LEU A 99 17.05 23.55 -5.28
CA LEU A 99 18.07 22.99 -4.40
C LEU A 99 17.47 22.41 -3.12
N TRP A 100 16.58 23.18 -2.46
CA TRP A 100 15.94 22.70 -1.23
C TRP A 100 14.97 21.54 -1.51
N ALA A 101 14.24 21.58 -2.62
CA ALA A 101 13.40 20.46 -3.03
C ALA A 101 14.21 19.18 -3.28
N MET A 102 15.40 19.30 -3.86
CA MET A 102 16.32 18.16 -4.05
C MET A 102 16.86 17.65 -2.70
N ILE A 103 17.28 18.55 -1.81
CA ILE A 103 17.77 18.16 -0.48
C ILE A 103 16.68 17.42 0.30
N LEU A 104 15.45 17.92 0.29
CA LEU A 104 14.31 17.27 0.95
C LEU A 104 13.98 15.90 0.32
N ALA A 105 14.01 15.81 -1.04
CA ALA A 105 13.80 14.54 -1.73
C ALA A 105 14.91 13.54 -1.38
N TYR A 106 16.17 13.97 -1.39
CA TYR A 106 17.29 13.13 -0.98
C TYR A 106 17.15 12.68 0.47
N GLY A 107 16.84 13.59 1.40
CA GLY A 107 16.63 13.25 2.80
C GLY A 107 15.50 12.23 3.02
N LEU A 108 14.39 12.37 2.26
CA LEU A 108 13.29 11.39 2.30
C LEU A 108 13.75 10.02 1.79
N LEU A 109 14.39 9.97 0.61
CA LEU A 109 14.82 8.72 -0.01
C LEU A 109 15.95 8.03 0.76
N SER A 110 16.74 8.79 1.53
CA SER A 110 17.83 8.26 2.37
C SER A 110 17.35 7.77 3.74
N LEU A 111 16.04 7.76 4.00
CA LEU A 111 15.54 7.17 5.25
C LEU A 111 15.83 5.67 5.27
N PRO A 112 16.47 5.15 6.34
CA PRO A 112 16.86 3.74 6.42
C PRO A 112 15.71 2.77 6.17
N LEU A 113 14.49 3.15 6.57
CA LEU A 113 13.29 2.34 6.34
C LEU A 113 12.97 2.22 4.85
N ILE A 114 13.04 3.31 4.08
CA ILE A 114 12.79 3.30 2.63
C ILE A 114 13.87 2.51 1.92
N ASP A 115 15.13 2.77 2.23
CA ASP A 115 16.28 2.07 1.64
C ASP A 115 16.21 0.55 1.89
N ALA A 116 15.92 0.15 3.14
CA ALA A 116 15.75 -1.26 3.49
C ALA A 116 14.64 -1.94 2.69
N HIS A 117 13.47 -1.28 2.50
CA HIS A 117 12.36 -1.87 1.75
C HIS A 117 12.58 -1.89 0.24
N VAL A 118 13.45 -1.06 -0.29
CA VAL A 118 13.89 -1.14 -1.70
C VAL A 118 14.91 -2.24 -1.90
N ALA A 119 15.91 -2.33 -1.00
CA ALA A 119 16.96 -3.35 -1.05
C ALA A 119 16.38 -4.76 -0.80
N LEU A 120 15.39 -4.87 0.07
CA LEU A 120 14.67 -6.09 0.40
C LEU A 120 13.34 -6.15 -0.40
N ALA A 121 13.44 -6.11 -1.72
CA ALA A 121 12.28 -6.17 -2.60
C ALA A 121 11.38 -7.38 -2.30
N GLY A 122 10.08 -7.21 -2.45
CA GLY A 122 9.06 -8.22 -2.13
C GLY A 122 8.10 -7.79 -1.01
N TYR A 123 8.49 -6.82 -0.17
CA TYR A 123 7.59 -6.25 0.82
C TYR A 123 6.58 -5.27 0.19
N ALA A 124 5.32 -5.40 0.59
CA ALA A 124 4.24 -4.53 0.14
C ALA A 124 4.25 -3.15 0.82
N ASP A 125 4.97 -3.01 1.94
CA ASP A 125 4.94 -1.82 2.80
C ASP A 125 5.39 -0.56 2.06
N LEU A 126 6.45 -0.64 1.25
CA LEU A 126 6.92 0.49 0.45
C LEU A 126 5.86 0.93 -0.57
N TRP A 127 5.18 -0.01 -1.20
CA TRP A 127 4.12 0.27 -2.16
C TRP A 127 2.93 0.95 -1.48
N LEU A 128 2.53 0.45 -0.32
CA LEU A 128 1.45 1.02 0.46
C LEU A 128 1.80 2.44 0.94
N ALA A 129 3.00 2.64 1.47
CA ALA A 129 3.48 3.95 1.92
C ALA A 129 3.57 4.95 0.75
N ALA A 130 4.10 4.53 -0.41
CA ALA A 130 4.17 5.35 -1.61
C ALA A 130 2.78 5.75 -2.11
N THR A 131 1.87 4.78 -2.20
CA THR A 131 0.51 4.98 -2.69
C THR A 131 -0.25 5.94 -1.77
N PHE A 132 -0.16 5.74 -0.45
CA PHE A 132 -0.78 6.64 0.53
C PHE A 132 -0.16 8.05 0.48
N GLY A 133 1.16 8.16 0.51
CA GLY A 133 1.85 9.45 0.49
C GLY A 133 1.55 10.27 -0.76
N LEU A 134 1.61 9.63 -1.93
CA LEU A 134 1.30 10.28 -3.20
C LEU A 134 -0.21 10.62 -3.34
N ALA A 135 -1.10 9.79 -2.79
CA ALA A 135 -2.53 10.10 -2.73
C ALA A 135 -2.79 11.35 -1.91
N VAL A 136 -2.18 11.46 -0.72
CA VAL A 136 -2.29 12.65 0.15
C VAL A 136 -1.73 13.89 -0.53
N LEU A 137 -0.55 13.82 -1.14
CA LEU A 137 0.04 14.94 -1.86
C LEU A 137 -0.84 15.41 -3.03
N SER A 138 -1.37 14.47 -3.82
CA SER A 138 -2.28 14.78 -4.92
C SER A 138 -3.59 15.39 -4.42
N TRP A 139 -4.15 14.88 -3.30
CA TRP A 139 -5.33 15.45 -2.66
C TRP A 139 -5.10 16.89 -2.19
N LEU A 140 -3.99 17.17 -1.50
CA LEU A 140 -3.64 18.52 -1.04
C LEU A 140 -3.46 19.48 -2.21
N ARG A 141 -2.88 19.00 -3.29
CA ARG A 141 -2.70 19.77 -4.51
C ARG A 141 -4.03 20.11 -5.17
N TRP A 142 -4.95 19.15 -5.26
CA TRP A 142 -6.31 19.41 -5.73
C TRP A 142 -7.05 20.41 -4.84
N LEU A 143 -6.95 20.30 -3.53
CA LEU A 143 -7.60 21.24 -2.62
C LEU A 143 -7.14 22.68 -2.87
N ARG A 144 -5.87 22.88 -3.18
CA ARG A 144 -5.29 24.22 -3.37
C ARG A 144 -5.52 24.80 -4.76
N TRP A 145 -5.36 24.01 -5.81
CA TRP A 145 -5.38 24.50 -7.20
C TRP A 145 -6.56 23.98 -8.01
N LYS A 146 -7.36 23.08 -7.47
CA LYS A 146 -8.52 22.47 -8.14
C LYS A 146 -8.16 21.74 -9.45
N GLU A 147 -6.97 21.21 -9.55
CA GLU A 147 -6.52 20.39 -10.68
C GLU A 147 -7.24 19.04 -10.69
N HIS A 148 -8.19 18.83 -11.59
CA HIS A 148 -8.99 17.58 -11.63
C HIS A 148 -8.15 16.32 -11.83
N GLY A 149 -7.05 16.40 -12.57
CA GLY A 149 -6.11 15.29 -12.73
C GLY A 149 -5.50 14.83 -11.39
N GLN A 150 -5.26 15.77 -10.46
CA GLN A 150 -4.76 15.44 -9.13
C GLN A 150 -5.83 14.78 -8.25
N LEU A 151 -7.10 15.19 -8.39
CA LEU A 151 -8.20 14.50 -7.72
C LEU A 151 -8.31 13.05 -8.21
N LEU A 152 -8.31 12.87 -9.53
CA LEU A 152 -8.38 11.53 -10.12
C LEU A 152 -7.21 10.65 -9.66
N LEU A 153 -6.00 11.20 -9.66
CA LEU A 153 -4.82 10.49 -9.18
C LEU A 153 -4.93 10.13 -7.69
N ALA A 154 -5.36 11.07 -6.84
CA ALA A 154 -5.54 10.81 -5.41
C ALA A 154 -6.54 9.68 -5.15
N VAL A 155 -7.69 9.70 -5.85
CA VAL A 155 -8.72 8.66 -5.72
C VAL A 155 -8.21 7.32 -6.24
N ALA A 156 -7.56 7.29 -7.40
CA ALA A 156 -7.03 6.05 -7.98
C ALA A 156 -5.98 5.41 -7.06
N LEU A 157 -5.04 6.20 -6.54
CA LEU A 157 -4.02 5.71 -5.61
C LEU A 157 -4.67 5.22 -4.30
N ALA A 158 -5.61 5.97 -3.74
CA ALA A 158 -6.31 5.55 -2.53
C ALA A 158 -7.05 4.22 -2.74
N PHE A 159 -7.73 4.07 -3.86
CA PHE A 159 -8.46 2.84 -4.20
C PHE A 159 -7.54 1.63 -4.42
N CYS A 160 -6.29 1.83 -4.82
CA CYS A 160 -5.33 0.73 -4.97
C CYS A 160 -4.85 0.14 -3.64
N MET A 161 -4.91 0.87 -2.53
CA MET A 161 -4.31 0.44 -1.25
C MET A 161 -4.80 -0.92 -0.75
N PRO A 162 -6.12 -1.24 -0.73
CA PRO A 162 -6.62 -2.56 -0.28
C PRO A 162 -6.15 -3.72 -1.15
N PHE A 163 -5.78 -3.46 -2.40
CA PHE A 163 -5.28 -4.48 -3.33
C PHE A 163 -3.78 -4.71 -3.20
N ILE A 164 -3.06 -3.84 -2.48
CA ILE A 164 -1.63 -3.97 -2.20
C ILE A 164 -1.41 -4.84 -0.96
N LYS A 165 -2.14 -4.55 0.13
CA LYS A 165 -1.99 -5.23 1.41
C LYS A 165 -3.31 -5.19 2.18
N LEU A 166 -3.58 -6.16 3.06
CA LEU A 166 -4.82 -6.20 3.85
C LEU A 166 -5.01 -4.91 4.67
N GLU A 167 -3.93 -4.41 5.29
CA GLU A 167 -3.94 -3.16 6.04
C GLU A 167 -4.23 -1.93 5.16
N GLY A 168 -4.14 -2.08 3.85
CA GLY A 168 -4.49 -1.03 2.89
C GLY A 168 -5.94 -0.56 3.00
N ALA A 169 -6.86 -1.42 3.46
CA ALA A 169 -8.23 -1.02 3.75
C ALA A 169 -8.30 0.00 4.89
N VAL A 170 -7.47 -0.16 5.92
CA VAL A 170 -7.36 0.80 7.04
C VAL A 170 -6.78 2.12 6.55
N TRP A 171 -5.74 2.07 5.71
CA TRP A 171 -5.15 3.27 5.12
C TRP A 171 -6.11 4.01 4.19
N LEU A 172 -6.93 3.27 3.42
CA LEU A 172 -8.01 3.86 2.61
C LEU A 172 -9.03 4.56 3.51
N LEU A 173 -9.43 3.94 4.62
CA LEU A 173 -10.34 4.56 5.59
C LEU A 173 -9.74 5.85 6.16
N ILE A 174 -8.48 5.82 6.60
CA ILE A 174 -7.76 7.00 7.10
C ILE A 174 -7.73 8.09 6.02
N ALA A 175 -7.34 7.78 4.79
CA ALA A 175 -7.32 8.72 3.69
C ALA A 175 -8.70 9.34 3.43
N SER A 176 -9.76 8.51 3.47
CA SER A 176 -11.15 8.95 3.27
C SER A 176 -11.64 9.88 4.39
N VAL A 177 -11.31 9.56 5.64
CA VAL A 177 -11.62 10.42 6.79
C VAL A 177 -10.88 11.76 6.67
N LEU A 178 -9.58 11.74 6.38
CA LEU A 178 -8.78 12.95 6.18
C LEU A 178 -9.33 13.80 5.03
N ALA A 179 -9.67 13.18 3.90
CA ALA A 179 -10.27 13.86 2.76
C ALA A 179 -11.63 14.49 3.15
N GLY A 180 -12.50 13.74 3.80
CA GLY A 180 -13.79 14.22 4.30
C GLY A 180 -13.63 15.42 5.25
N LEU A 181 -12.71 15.33 6.21
CA LEU A 181 -12.44 16.41 7.15
C LEU A 181 -11.98 17.70 6.44
N THR A 182 -11.19 17.60 5.36
CA THR A 182 -10.75 18.78 4.62
C THR A 182 -11.90 19.47 3.87
N LEU A 183 -12.94 18.75 3.52
CA LEU A 183 -14.13 19.27 2.81
C LEU A 183 -15.14 19.90 3.76
N LEU A 184 -15.11 19.58 5.04
CA LEU A 184 -16.03 20.14 6.03
C LEU A 184 -15.73 21.61 6.33
N PRO A 185 -16.76 22.44 6.59
CA PRO A 185 -16.58 23.77 7.15
C PRO A 185 -15.76 23.71 8.45
N ARG A 186 -14.97 24.76 8.72
CA ARG A 186 -14.01 24.77 9.85
C ARG A 186 -14.66 24.39 11.20
N ARG A 187 -15.89 24.85 11.47
CA ARG A 187 -16.61 24.54 12.72
C ARG A 187 -16.91 23.04 12.86
N TRP A 188 -17.40 22.41 11.80
CA TRP A 188 -17.73 20.99 11.78
C TRP A 188 -16.48 20.12 11.84
N ARG A 189 -15.40 20.58 11.21
CA ARG A 189 -14.10 19.87 11.22
C ARG A 189 -13.62 19.65 12.66
N TRP A 190 -13.59 20.72 13.47
CA TRP A 190 -13.14 20.61 14.86
C TRP A 190 -14.09 19.79 15.73
N MET A 191 -15.40 19.88 15.49
CA MET A 191 -16.37 19.03 16.18
C MET A 191 -16.18 17.55 15.84
N THR A 192 -15.97 17.22 14.57
CA THR A 192 -15.72 15.83 14.13
C THR A 192 -14.39 15.29 14.68
N VAL A 193 -13.32 16.08 14.64
CA VAL A 193 -12.02 15.69 15.24
C VAL A 193 -12.19 15.45 16.74
N GLY A 194 -12.86 16.36 17.45
CA GLY A 194 -13.15 16.20 18.87
C GLY A 194 -13.95 14.93 19.18
N ALA A 195 -14.99 14.65 18.39
CA ALA A 195 -15.79 13.43 18.54
C ALA A 195 -14.95 12.15 18.31
N ILE A 196 -14.09 12.13 17.27
CA ILE A 196 -13.19 10.99 16.99
C ILE A 196 -12.22 10.79 18.17
N VAL A 197 -11.60 11.86 18.66
CA VAL A 197 -10.65 11.78 19.80
C VAL A 197 -11.34 11.29 21.06
N LEU A 198 -12.56 11.78 21.35
CA LEU A 198 -13.34 11.33 22.49
C LEU A 198 -13.75 9.85 22.35
N MET A 199 -14.15 9.43 21.15
CA MET A 199 -14.52 8.03 20.88
C MET A 199 -13.30 7.10 21.05
N LEU A 200 -12.14 7.48 20.52
CA LEU A 200 -10.90 6.72 20.69
C LEU A 200 -10.45 6.70 22.16
N GLY A 201 -10.51 7.83 22.85
CA GLY A 201 -10.19 7.91 24.28
C GLY A 201 -11.13 7.05 25.14
N ALA A 202 -12.43 7.11 24.87
CA ALA A 202 -13.40 6.26 25.54
C ALA A 202 -13.17 4.77 25.27
N SER A 203 -12.88 4.40 24.03
CA SER A 203 -12.60 2.98 23.70
C SER A 203 -11.36 2.44 24.41
N LEU A 204 -10.31 3.25 24.54
CA LEU A 204 -9.11 2.87 25.33
C LEU A 204 -9.40 2.72 26.83
N LEU A 205 -10.33 3.52 27.38
CA LEU A 205 -10.71 3.47 28.79
C LEU A 205 -11.66 2.29 29.12
N PHE A 206 -12.53 1.91 28.18
CA PHE A 206 -13.59 0.92 28.41
C PHE A 206 -13.33 -0.47 27.77
N GLY A 207 -12.10 -0.80 27.42
CA GLY A 207 -11.75 -2.18 27.06
C GLY A 207 -11.59 -2.46 25.57
N GLY A 208 -11.28 -1.45 24.78
CA GLY A 208 -10.85 -1.65 23.42
C GLY A 208 -11.91 -1.40 22.33
N LEU A 209 -11.44 -1.16 21.13
CA LEU A 209 -12.26 -0.98 19.93
C LEU A 209 -12.50 -2.34 19.27
N VAL A 210 -13.77 -2.69 19.13
CA VAL A 210 -14.17 -3.82 18.29
C VAL A 210 -14.44 -3.27 16.89
N LEU A 211 -13.54 -3.52 15.95
CA LEU A 211 -13.71 -3.10 14.56
C LEU A 211 -14.04 -4.31 13.68
N PRO A 212 -15.09 -4.25 12.85
CA PRO A 212 -15.28 -5.22 11.80
C PRO A 212 -14.22 -4.99 10.73
N VAL A 213 -13.23 -5.87 10.65
CA VAL A 213 -12.24 -5.84 9.56
C VAL A 213 -12.70 -6.83 8.50
N PHE A 214 -12.94 -6.31 7.30
CA PHE A 214 -13.34 -7.13 6.16
C PHE A 214 -12.33 -8.27 5.94
N GLY A 215 -12.82 -9.51 6.05
CA GLY A 215 -12.00 -10.73 5.87
C GLY A 215 -11.42 -11.34 7.16
N LEU A 216 -11.30 -10.58 8.27
CA LEU A 216 -10.75 -11.07 9.54
C LEU A 216 -11.82 -11.19 10.67
N GLY A 217 -13.08 -10.85 10.38
CA GLY A 217 -14.12 -10.83 11.40
C GLY A 217 -13.98 -9.68 12.40
N TRP A 218 -14.38 -9.87 13.64
CA TRP A 218 -14.30 -8.86 14.70
C TRP A 218 -12.93 -8.91 15.37
N VAL A 219 -12.14 -7.84 15.22
CA VAL A 219 -10.84 -7.72 15.89
C VAL A 219 -11.00 -6.90 17.16
N HIS A 220 -10.66 -7.50 18.28
CA HIS A 220 -10.51 -6.81 19.57
C HIS A 220 -9.10 -6.22 19.64
N MET A 221 -9.01 -4.89 19.64
CA MET A 221 -7.78 -4.20 19.99
C MET A 221 -7.81 -3.87 21.48
N SER A 222 -7.20 -4.74 22.27
CA SER A 222 -6.96 -4.52 23.70
C SER A 222 -5.63 -3.83 23.92
#